data_6794c0b59666788be70f52b3d69c2f27
#
_entry.id   6794c0b59666788be70f52b3d69c2f27
#
_cell.length_a   1.000
_cell.length_b   1.000
_cell.length_c   1.000
_cell.angle_alpha   90.00
_cell.angle_beta   90.00
_cell.angle_gamma   90.00
#
_symmetry.space_group_name_H-M   'P 1'
#
loop_
_entity.id
_entity.type
_entity.pdbx_description
1 polymer ?
#
loop_
_entity_poly.entity_id
_entity_poly.type
_entity_poly.pdbx_seq_one_letter_code
_entity_poly.pdbx_strand_id
1 'polypeptide(L)'
;MATTIGTMGGDLIVYPDYIYSATAMPNNTNASSSIFQLGKSKSRVELKVSFDAETIVASTKTLSIDLIQDSAIGGSYATVTNLASYTAGTIAAGTTLRFTPTEATLQYCKIKVTTTDNLSDKKLTAYVHLTE
;
A
#
# COMPACT_ATOMS: atom_id res chain seq x y z
N MET A 1 -9.40 -11.96 9.86
CA MET A 1 -10.78 -11.97 9.32
C MET A 1 -11.08 -10.64 8.65
N ALA A 2 -11.78 -10.65 7.56
CA ALA A 2 -12.16 -9.42 6.88
C ALA A 2 -13.38 -8.77 7.56
N THR A 3 -13.31 -7.47 7.78
CA THR A 3 -14.38 -6.72 8.44
C THR A 3 -14.96 -5.61 7.56
N THR A 4 -14.27 -5.24 6.50
CA THR A 4 -14.66 -4.15 5.61
C THR A 4 -15.23 -4.71 4.31
N ILE A 5 -16.39 -4.22 3.89
CA ILE A 5 -17.10 -4.69 2.70
C ILE A 5 -17.33 -3.51 1.76
N GLY A 6 -17.05 -3.72 0.48
CA GLY A 6 -17.27 -2.73 -0.57
C GLY A 6 -17.70 -3.39 -1.87
N THR A 7 -17.62 -2.65 -2.96
CA THR A 7 -18.02 -3.15 -4.28
C THR A 7 -17.01 -2.75 -5.35
N MET A 8 -16.93 -3.57 -6.40
CA MET A 8 -16.16 -3.29 -7.60
C MET A 8 -17.00 -3.67 -8.82
N GLY A 9 -17.38 -2.66 -9.64
CA GLY A 9 -18.22 -2.90 -10.81
C GLY A 9 -19.55 -3.57 -10.49
N GLY A 10 -20.08 -3.38 -9.27
CA GLY A 10 -21.31 -4.02 -8.79
C GLY A 10 -21.08 -5.30 -7.99
N ASP A 11 -19.87 -5.88 -8.04
CA ASP A 11 -19.54 -7.07 -7.28
C ASP A 11 -19.17 -6.73 -5.83
N LEU A 12 -19.59 -7.58 -4.89
CA LEU A 12 -19.27 -7.41 -3.49
C LEU A 12 -17.82 -7.77 -3.24
N ILE A 13 -17.09 -6.88 -2.56
CA ILE A 13 -15.70 -7.09 -2.17
C ILE A 13 -15.62 -7.12 -0.65
N VAL A 14 -14.92 -8.13 -0.12
CA VAL A 14 -14.64 -8.23 1.31
C VAL A 14 -13.16 -7.86 1.51
N TYR A 15 -12.91 -6.81 2.28
CA TYR A 15 -11.56 -6.32 2.54
C TYR A 15 -10.99 -6.97 3.79
N PRO A 16 -9.68 -7.26 3.82
CA PRO A 16 -9.03 -7.73 5.04
C PRO A 16 -9.01 -6.62 6.11
N ASP A 17 -8.88 -6.99 7.38
CA ASP A 17 -8.74 -6.02 8.47
C ASP A 17 -7.52 -5.14 8.25
N TYR A 18 -6.39 -5.76 7.87
CA TYR A 18 -5.16 -5.06 7.52
C TYR A 18 -4.50 -5.71 6.32
N ILE A 19 -3.92 -4.88 5.46
CA ILE A 19 -3.01 -5.31 4.40
C ILE A 19 -1.63 -5.52 5.01
N TYR A 20 -1.19 -4.54 5.82
CA TYR A 20 -0.03 -4.65 6.69
C TYR A 20 -0.47 -4.35 8.12
N SER A 21 -0.13 -5.21 9.06
CA SER A 21 -0.37 -4.99 10.48
C SER A 21 0.98 -4.88 11.18
N ALA A 22 1.47 -3.66 11.38
CA ALA A 22 2.79 -3.40 11.95
C ALA A 22 3.86 -4.28 11.28
N THR A 23 3.90 -4.26 9.95
CA THR A 23 4.76 -5.15 9.15
C THR A 23 6.09 -4.48 8.87
N ALA A 24 7.20 -5.18 9.12
CA ALA A 24 8.55 -4.66 8.89
C ALA A 24 8.81 -4.36 7.42
N MET A 25 9.48 -3.23 7.16
CA MET A 25 9.96 -2.90 5.82
C MET A 25 11.19 -3.74 5.45
N PRO A 26 11.52 -3.86 4.16
CA PRO A 26 12.65 -4.68 3.73
C PRO A 26 14.01 -4.06 4.04
N ASN A 27 15.05 -4.88 3.90
CA ASN A 27 16.45 -4.48 4.01
C ASN A 27 17.09 -4.52 2.64
N ASN A 28 17.33 -3.34 2.05
CA ASN A 28 18.01 -3.19 0.75
C ASN A 28 17.46 -4.10 -0.34
N THR A 29 16.13 -4.15 -0.43
CA THR A 29 15.41 -4.96 -1.43
C THR A 29 13.98 -4.45 -1.55
N ASN A 30 13.12 -5.22 -2.19
CA ASN A 30 11.70 -4.92 -2.24
C ASN A 30 10.89 -6.05 -1.62
N ALA A 31 9.70 -5.71 -1.16
CA ALA A 31 8.74 -6.66 -0.64
C ALA A 31 7.34 -6.23 -1.03
N SER A 32 6.48 -7.18 -1.32
CA SER A 32 5.09 -6.91 -1.69
C SER A 32 4.14 -7.52 -0.68
N SER A 33 3.01 -6.86 -0.47
CA SER A 33 1.94 -7.38 0.38
C SER A 33 1.22 -8.57 -0.27
N SER A 34 0.31 -9.17 0.48
CA SER A 34 -0.70 -10.06 -0.09
C SER A 34 -1.59 -9.29 -1.05
N ILE A 35 -2.27 -10.02 -1.94
CA ILE A 35 -3.18 -9.45 -2.91
C ILE A 35 -4.44 -8.94 -2.19
N PHE A 36 -4.90 -7.77 -2.60
CA PHE A 36 -6.17 -7.22 -2.14
C PHE A 36 -6.89 -6.53 -3.31
N GLN A 37 -8.13 -6.13 -3.10
CA GLN A 37 -8.92 -5.43 -4.10
C GLN A 37 -9.41 -4.10 -3.50
N LEU A 38 -9.31 -3.01 -4.26
CA LEU A 38 -9.79 -1.71 -3.84
C LEU A 38 -11.15 -1.35 -4.43
N GLY A 39 -11.48 -1.92 -5.57
CA GLY A 39 -12.63 -1.50 -6.34
C GLY A 39 -12.33 -0.27 -7.19
N LYS A 40 -13.38 0.31 -7.72
CA LYS A 40 -13.30 1.51 -8.56
C LYS A 40 -13.84 2.71 -7.80
N SER A 41 -13.85 3.89 -8.43
CA SER A 41 -14.22 5.14 -7.79
C SER A 41 -15.56 5.13 -7.05
N LYS A 42 -16.49 4.26 -7.44
CA LYS A 42 -17.81 4.13 -6.79
C LYS A 42 -17.78 3.35 -5.49
N SER A 43 -16.66 2.72 -5.15
CA SER A 43 -16.57 1.84 -3.98
C SER A 43 -16.53 2.59 -2.65
N ARG A 44 -16.27 3.90 -2.66
CA ARG A 44 -16.18 4.73 -1.45
C ARG A 44 -15.19 4.18 -0.44
N VAL A 45 -14.01 3.83 -0.93
CA VAL A 45 -12.93 3.33 -0.10
C VAL A 45 -11.69 4.17 -0.31
N GLU A 46 -10.81 4.15 0.68
CA GLU A 46 -9.51 4.80 0.61
C GLU A 46 -8.47 3.86 1.17
N LEU A 47 -7.40 3.64 0.43
CA LEU A 47 -6.24 2.92 0.94
C LEU A 47 -5.43 3.88 1.81
N LYS A 48 -5.05 3.43 3.01
CA LYS A 48 -4.17 4.19 3.92
C LYS A 48 -2.97 3.36 4.27
N VAL A 49 -1.78 3.96 4.16
CA VAL A 49 -0.51 3.34 4.54
C VAL A 49 0.19 4.29 5.51
N SER A 50 0.41 3.85 6.73
CA SER A 50 0.98 4.67 7.80
C SER A 50 2.33 4.15 8.25
N PHE A 51 3.23 5.08 8.58
CA PHE A 51 4.50 4.76 9.22
C PHE A 51 4.28 4.68 10.73
N ASP A 52 4.51 3.52 11.33
CA ASP A 52 4.24 3.29 12.75
C ASP A 52 5.22 4.04 13.65
N ALA A 53 6.44 4.31 13.15
CA ALA A 53 7.48 5.02 13.89
C ALA A 53 8.23 5.97 12.97
N GLU A 54 8.94 6.93 13.55
CA GLU A 54 9.84 7.78 12.78
C GLU A 54 10.81 6.92 11.98
N THR A 55 10.90 7.17 10.68
CA THR A 55 11.74 6.42 9.75
C THR A 55 12.75 7.37 9.13
N ILE A 56 14.03 7.05 9.25
CA ILE A 56 15.12 7.86 8.67
C ILE A 56 15.69 7.09 7.49
N VAL A 57 15.62 7.71 6.30
CA VAL A 57 16.27 7.21 5.09
C VAL A 57 17.65 7.86 5.03
N ALA A 58 18.72 7.06 5.06
CA ALA A 58 20.08 7.57 5.13
C ALA A 58 20.46 8.32 3.87
N SER A 59 21.52 9.13 3.97
CA SER A 59 22.10 9.83 2.83
C SER A 59 22.47 8.83 1.72
N THR A 60 22.19 9.17 0.47
CA THR A 60 22.39 8.32 -0.73
C THR A 60 21.44 7.10 -0.82
N LYS A 61 20.51 6.97 0.09
CA LYS A 61 19.51 5.87 0.09
C LYS A 61 18.14 6.38 -0.33
N THR A 62 17.29 5.44 -0.74
CA THR A 62 15.92 5.75 -1.20
C THR A 62 14.91 4.80 -0.60
N LEU A 63 13.66 5.26 -0.53
CA LEU A 63 12.50 4.45 -0.17
C LEU A 63 11.36 4.82 -1.11
N SER A 64 10.74 3.84 -1.73
CA SER A 64 9.54 4.02 -2.55
C SER A 64 8.43 3.11 -2.03
N ILE A 65 7.22 3.66 -1.96
CA ILE A 65 6.02 2.89 -1.64
C ILE A 65 5.06 3.03 -2.80
N ASP A 66 4.73 1.90 -3.43
CA ASP A 66 3.94 1.86 -4.65
C ASP A 66 2.71 0.98 -4.47
N LEU A 67 1.64 1.35 -5.16
CA LEU A 67 0.52 0.47 -5.41
C LEU A 67 0.74 -0.17 -6.77
N ILE A 68 0.86 -1.49 -6.81
CA ILE A 68 0.99 -2.24 -8.05
C ILE A 68 -0.29 -3.01 -8.32
N GLN A 69 -0.70 -3.07 -9.59
CA GLN A 69 -2.02 -3.54 -9.97
C GLN A 69 -1.96 -4.46 -11.17
N ASP A 70 -2.95 -5.35 -11.26
CA ASP A 70 -3.16 -6.20 -12.44
C ASP A 70 -4.66 -6.56 -12.56
N SER A 71 -5.10 -6.83 -13.78
CA SER A 71 -6.45 -7.33 -14.04
C SER A 71 -6.56 -8.83 -13.82
N ALA A 72 -5.44 -9.55 -13.74
CA ALA A 72 -5.36 -10.98 -13.51
C ALA A 72 -4.66 -11.27 -12.18
N ILE A 73 -5.24 -12.14 -11.37
CA ILE A 73 -4.72 -12.44 -10.04
C ILE A 73 -3.28 -12.99 -10.08
N GLY A 74 -2.95 -13.77 -11.09
CA GLY A 74 -1.61 -14.32 -11.29
C GLY A 74 -0.73 -13.51 -12.23
N GLY A 75 -1.08 -12.26 -12.53
CA GLY A 75 -0.34 -11.42 -13.45
C GLY A 75 0.97 -10.89 -12.87
N SER A 76 1.64 -10.06 -13.66
CA SER A 76 2.96 -9.51 -13.30
C SER A 76 2.90 -8.26 -12.42
N TYR A 77 1.71 -7.68 -12.24
CA TYR A 77 1.50 -6.44 -11.48
C TYR A 77 2.38 -5.29 -11.97
N ALA A 78 2.41 -5.12 -13.30
CA ALA A 78 3.27 -4.14 -13.96
C ALA A 78 2.69 -2.71 -13.95
N THR A 79 1.41 -2.54 -13.63
CA THR A 79 0.80 -1.21 -13.53
C THR A 79 1.14 -0.63 -12.15
N VAL A 80 1.90 0.46 -12.14
CA VAL A 80 2.46 1.02 -10.90
C VAL A 80 1.91 2.43 -10.69
N THR A 81 1.42 2.68 -9.46
CA THR A 81 1.08 4.02 -8.99
C THR A 81 1.98 4.32 -7.80
N ASN A 82 2.86 5.31 -7.91
CA ASN A 82 3.73 5.70 -6.81
C ASN A 82 2.92 6.45 -5.74
N LEU A 83 2.92 5.94 -4.51
CA LEU A 83 2.26 6.59 -3.39
C LEU A 83 3.18 7.61 -2.74
N ALA A 84 4.46 7.30 -2.61
CA ALA A 84 5.47 8.21 -2.08
C ALA A 84 6.87 7.74 -2.44
N SER A 85 7.78 8.68 -2.59
CA SER A 85 9.21 8.43 -2.78
C SER A 85 9.99 9.34 -1.85
N TYR A 86 10.95 8.77 -1.15
CA TYR A 86 11.78 9.48 -0.21
C TYR A 86 13.26 9.27 -0.54
N THR A 87 14.04 10.32 -0.40
CA THR A 87 15.49 10.31 -0.61
C THR A 87 16.13 11.05 0.56
N ALA A 88 17.03 10.39 1.27
CA ALA A 88 17.85 11.00 2.31
C ALA A 88 17.05 11.96 3.22
N GLY A 89 16.23 11.45 4.11
CA GLY A 89 15.41 12.31 4.96
C GLY A 89 14.70 11.58 6.07
N THR A 90 13.94 12.33 6.86
CA THR A 90 13.20 11.83 8.01
C THR A 90 11.72 11.86 7.73
N ILE A 91 11.07 10.72 7.97
CA ILE A 91 9.62 10.57 7.84
C ILE A 91 9.06 10.46 9.26
N ALA A 92 8.20 11.40 9.64
CA ALA A 92 7.64 11.44 10.99
C ALA A 92 6.75 10.23 11.26
N ALA A 93 6.73 9.77 12.51
CA ALA A 93 5.78 8.76 12.95
C ALA A 93 4.35 9.22 12.70
N GLY A 94 3.49 8.33 12.22
CA GLY A 94 2.10 8.64 11.91
C GLY A 94 1.88 9.25 10.53
N THR A 95 2.94 9.47 9.74
CA THR A 95 2.81 9.90 8.34
C THR A 95 1.97 8.88 7.60
N THR A 96 0.91 9.34 6.95
CA THR A 96 -0.07 8.47 6.28
C THR A 96 -0.13 8.80 4.80
N LEU A 97 0.06 7.78 3.97
CA LEU A 97 -0.12 7.85 2.52
C LEU A 97 -1.54 7.41 2.20
N ARG A 98 -2.16 8.03 1.21
CA ARG A 98 -3.57 7.76 0.86
C ARG A 98 -3.70 7.55 -0.63
N PHE A 99 -4.58 6.63 -0.99
CA PHE A 99 -4.95 6.40 -2.39
C PHE A 99 -6.45 6.17 -2.50
N THR A 100 -7.10 6.94 -3.35
CA THR A 100 -8.53 6.79 -3.66
C THR A 100 -8.66 6.10 -5.01
N PRO A 101 -9.39 4.97 -5.10
CA PRO A 101 -9.60 4.28 -6.38
C PRO A 101 -10.27 5.17 -7.41
N THR A 102 -9.93 4.93 -8.67
CA THR A 102 -10.52 5.60 -9.83
C THR A 102 -11.09 4.56 -10.80
N GLU A 103 -11.71 5.01 -11.88
CA GLU A 103 -12.18 4.10 -12.93
C GLU A 103 -11.03 3.31 -13.59
N ALA A 104 -9.80 3.82 -13.49
CA ALA A 104 -8.62 3.14 -14.01
C ALA A 104 -8.04 2.10 -13.05
N THR A 105 -8.55 2.02 -11.80
CA THR A 105 -8.06 1.07 -10.81
C THR A 105 -8.34 -0.36 -11.28
N LEU A 106 -7.31 -1.20 -11.29
CA LEU A 106 -7.44 -2.59 -11.72
C LEU A 106 -7.94 -3.47 -10.56
N GLN A 107 -8.36 -4.68 -10.89
CA GLN A 107 -9.06 -5.53 -9.94
C GLN A 107 -8.17 -5.99 -8.78
N TYR A 108 -6.92 -6.36 -9.06
CA TYR A 108 -6.02 -6.91 -8.05
C TYR A 108 -4.89 -5.96 -7.76
N CYS A 109 -4.57 -5.79 -6.48
CA CYS A 109 -3.60 -4.81 -6.00
C CYS A 109 -2.64 -5.45 -5.00
N LYS A 110 -1.43 -4.89 -4.94
CA LYS A 110 -0.46 -5.14 -3.87
C LYS A 110 0.21 -3.83 -3.51
N ILE A 111 0.67 -3.71 -2.27
CA ILE A 111 1.58 -2.64 -1.88
C ILE A 111 2.99 -3.18 -2.04
N LYS A 112 3.84 -2.45 -2.75
CA LYS A 112 5.25 -2.79 -2.93
C LYS A 112 6.12 -1.74 -2.28
N VAL A 113 6.98 -2.17 -1.37
CA VAL A 113 7.94 -1.30 -0.69
C VAL A 113 9.33 -1.65 -1.24
N THR A 114 10.02 -0.64 -1.78
CA THR A 114 11.37 -0.80 -2.32
C THR A 114 12.30 0.17 -1.63
N THR A 115 13.41 -0.32 -1.09
CA THR A 115 14.40 0.54 -0.45
C THR A 115 15.81 0.05 -0.73
N THR A 116 16.74 1.00 -0.80
CA THR A 116 18.18 0.72 -0.84
C THR A 116 18.81 0.77 0.55
N ASP A 117 18.01 1.10 1.58
CA ASP A 117 18.46 1.15 2.97
C ASP A 117 17.98 -0.08 3.74
N ASN A 118 18.53 -0.29 4.93
CA ASN A 118 18.00 -1.28 5.86
C ASN A 118 16.93 -0.62 6.73
N LEU A 119 15.67 -0.88 6.43
CA LEU A 119 14.53 -0.36 7.17
C LEU A 119 13.78 -1.48 7.91
N SER A 120 14.42 -2.61 8.15
CA SER A 120 13.77 -3.81 8.71
C SER A 120 13.35 -3.64 10.18
N ASP A 121 13.85 -2.62 10.88
CA ASP A 121 13.42 -2.28 12.23
C ASP A 121 12.25 -1.28 12.26
N LYS A 122 11.79 -0.82 11.09
CA LYS A 122 10.65 0.11 10.95
C LYS A 122 9.48 -0.59 10.32
N LYS A 123 8.28 -0.21 10.74
CA LYS A 123 7.05 -0.93 10.38
C LYS A 123 6.02 -0.03 9.73
N LEU A 124 5.22 -0.63 8.86
CA LEU A 124 4.07 -0.01 8.21
C LEU A 124 2.78 -0.69 8.63
N THR A 125 1.73 0.09 8.71
CA THR A 125 0.36 -0.41 8.87
C THR A 125 -0.47 0.11 7.70
N ALA A 126 -1.13 -0.79 7.00
CA ALA A 126 -1.94 -0.44 5.83
C ALA A 126 -3.30 -1.12 5.90
N TYR A 127 -4.33 -0.38 5.54
CA TYR A 127 -5.70 -0.89 5.55
C TYR A 127 -6.56 -0.10 4.58
N VAL A 128 -7.73 -0.65 4.27
CA VAL A 128 -8.73 0.01 3.44
C VAL A 128 -9.78 0.62 4.36
N HIS A 129 -9.99 1.92 4.22
CA HIS A 129 -10.96 2.68 4.99
C HIS A 129 -12.21 2.94 4.16
N LEU A 130 -13.39 2.62 4.69
CA LEU A 130 -14.65 2.96 4.05
C LEU A 130 -14.94 4.44 4.28
N THR A 131 -15.20 5.17 3.19
CA THR A 131 -15.61 6.57 3.25
C THR A 131 -17.13 6.65 3.03
N GLU A 132 -17.73 7.68 3.58
CA GLU A 132 -19.17 7.90 3.40
C GLU A 132 -19.48 8.89 2.30
#